data_99fbe29a2f43b5cf7400309fb29b6c52
#
_entry.id   99fbe29a2f43b5cf7400309fb29b6c52
#
_cell.length_a   1.000
_cell.length_b   1.000
_cell.length_c   1.000
_cell.angle_alpha   90.00
_cell.angle_beta   90.00
_cell.angle_gamma   90.00
#
_symmetry.space_group_name_H-M   'P 1'
#
loop_
_entity.id
_entity.type
_entity.pdbx_description
1 polymer ?
#
loop_
_entity_poly.entity_id
_entity_poly.type
_entity_poly.pdbx_seq_one_letter_code
_entity_poly.pdbx_strand_id
1 'polypeptide(L)'
;MKYRQTDRKKDLLKGGVISIILISTPFLFYIYKYAPADQTSWDTLVGTFESGAFSNVQTYMHALFTKITFVVLTGLWFLTSSKWWRYAILVPFTMFLFQLSGVISYKVKYMDEYDFWDALPFILPILFFMGYLSHRLSVRKSANTLDNEAEEEIKKMFSDEI
;
A
#
# COMPACT_ATOMS: atom_id res chain seq x y z
N MET A 1 8.31 -34.41 2.62
CA MET A 1 9.22 -33.47 1.90
C MET A 1 8.55 -32.52 0.89
N LYS A 2 7.44 -32.88 0.27
CA LYS A 2 6.76 -32.05 -0.77
C LYS A 2 6.09 -30.79 -0.22
N TYR A 3 5.53 -30.81 0.99
CA TYR A 3 4.84 -29.68 1.64
C TYR A 3 5.78 -28.49 1.94
N ARG A 4 6.96 -28.73 2.48
CA ARG A 4 7.96 -27.71 2.83
C ARG A 4 8.47 -26.90 1.63
N GLN A 5 8.51 -27.50 0.44
CA GLN A 5 8.90 -26.81 -0.79
C GLN A 5 7.82 -25.85 -1.31
N THR A 6 6.54 -26.18 -1.08
CA THR A 6 5.41 -25.37 -1.56
C THR A 6 5.27 -24.07 -0.77
N ASP A 7 5.50 -24.10 0.54
CA ASP A 7 5.39 -22.90 1.39
C ASP A 7 6.58 -21.96 1.17
N ARG A 8 7.78 -22.50 1.03
CA ARG A 8 8.96 -21.69 0.68
C ARG A 8 8.82 -20.97 -0.66
N LYS A 9 8.21 -21.61 -1.66
CA LYS A 9 7.91 -20.98 -2.95
C LYS A 9 6.90 -19.85 -2.83
N LYS A 10 5.86 -20.03 -2.02
CA LYS A 10 4.85 -18.99 -1.77
C LYS A 10 5.44 -17.77 -1.06
N ASP A 11 6.30 -17.98 -0.09
CA ASP A 11 6.96 -16.89 0.64
C ASP A 11 7.97 -16.13 -0.22
N LEU A 12 8.71 -16.85 -1.08
CA LEU A 12 9.59 -16.24 -2.09
C LEU A 12 8.80 -15.41 -3.11
N LEU A 13 7.64 -15.93 -3.58
CA LEU A 13 6.76 -15.20 -4.48
C LEU A 13 6.21 -13.92 -3.83
N LYS A 14 5.74 -13.99 -2.58
CA LYS A 14 5.26 -12.81 -1.85
C LYS A 14 6.37 -11.78 -1.66
N GLY A 15 7.55 -12.21 -1.21
CA GLY A 15 8.71 -11.33 -1.07
C GLY A 15 9.12 -10.70 -2.39
N GLY A 16 9.13 -11.50 -3.48
CA GLY A 16 9.43 -11.03 -4.84
C GLY A 16 8.45 -9.95 -5.32
N VAL A 17 7.14 -10.18 -5.15
CA VAL A 17 6.11 -9.18 -5.53
C VAL A 17 6.30 -7.87 -4.76
N ILE A 18 6.49 -7.94 -3.44
CA ILE A 18 6.72 -6.76 -2.60
C ILE A 18 7.97 -6.01 -3.05
N SER A 19 9.06 -6.74 -3.33
CA SER A 19 10.31 -6.16 -3.81
C SER A 19 10.13 -5.46 -5.16
N ILE A 20 9.40 -6.05 -6.10
CA ILE A 20 9.11 -5.44 -7.41
C ILE A 20 8.32 -4.14 -7.22
N ILE A 21 7.30 -4.12 -6.37
CA ILE A 21 6.52 -2.92 -6.09
C ILE A 21 7.42 -1.83 -5.49
N LEU A 22 8.27 -2.18 -4.50
CA LEU A 22 9.21 -1.22 -3.89
C LEU A 22 10.21 -0.65 -4.90
N ILE A 23 10.77 -1.50 -5.78
CA ILE A 23 11.70 -1.07 -6.83
C ILE A 23 10.98 -0.17 -7.86
N SER A 24 9.68 -0.37 -8.09
CA SER A 24 8.90 0.46 -9.02
C SER A 24 8.49 1.82 -8.44
N THR A 25 8.56 2.05 -7.14
CA THR A 25 8.13 3.32 -6.53
C THR A 25 8.86 4.56 -7.05
N PRO A 26 10.19 4.56 -7.31
CA PRO A 26 10.85 5.70 -7.93
C PRO A 26 10.32 6.01 -9.34
N PHE A 27 10.01 4.98 -10.13
CA PHE A 27 9.44 5.18 -11.47
C PHE A 27 8.03 5.76 -11.37
N LEU A 28 7.21 5.26 -10.44
CA LEU A 28 5.88 5.81 -10.16
C LEU A 28 5.97 7.29 -9.78
N PHE A 29 6.92 7.65 -8.91
CA PHE A 29 7.14 9.03 -8.51
C PHE A 29 7.50 9.93 -9.68
N TYR A 30 8.33 9.48 -10.65
CA TYR A 30 8.79 10.28 -11.77
C TYR A 30 7.87 10.31 -13.00
N ILE A 31 6.73 9.59 -12.98
CA ILE A 31 5.74 9.58 -14.09
C ILE A 31 5.26 11.01 -14.43
N TYR A 32 5.15 11.90 -13.45
CA TYR A 32 4.71 13.28 -13.67
C TYR A 32 5.54 14.04 -14.73
N LYS A 33 6.78 13.65 -14.98
CA LYS A 33 7.64 14.30 -15.97
C LYS A 33 7.16 14.12 -17.41
N TYR A 34 6.31 13.13 -17.65
CA TYR A 34 5.69 12.91 -18.97
C TYR A 34 4.48 13.84 -19.21
N ALA A 35 3.97 14.48 -18.16
CA ALA A 35 2.86 15.42 -18.28
C ALA A 35 3.32 16.76 -18.83
N PRO A 36 2.51 17.43 -19.69
CA PRO A 36 2.85 18.74 -20.26
C PRO A 36 2.95 19.81 -19.17
N ALA A 37 4.00 20.62 -19.23
CA ALA A 37 4.25 21.69 -18.27
C ALA A 37 3.47 22.98 -18.57
N ASP A 38 3.07 23.19 -19.82
CA ASP A 38 2.48 24.44 -20.30
C ASP A 38 0.96 24.37 -20.53
N GLN A 39 0.34 23.22 -20.19
CA GLN A 39 -1.07 22.97 -20.44
C GLN A 39 -1.85 22.79 -19.13
N THR A 40 -3.13 23.17 -19.17
CA THR A 40 -4.08 22.98 -18.08
C THR A 40 -4.88 21.68 -18.19
N SER A 41 -4.82 21.01 -19.36
CA SER A 41 -5.46 19.72 -19.63
C SER A 41 -4.52 18.81 -20.40
N TRP A 42 -4.59 17.52 -20.14
CA TRP A 42 -3.80 16.49 -20.80
C TRP A 42 -4.66 15.27 -21.11
N ASP A 43 -4.82 14.98 -22.41
CA ASP A 43 -5.55 13.81 -22.88
C ASP A 43 -4.63 12.59 -22.89
N THR A 44 -5.03 11.55 -22.21
CA THR A 44 -4.32 10.26 -22.14
C THR A 44 -5.24 9.11 -22.53
N LEU A 45 -4.66 7.93 -22.74
CA LEU A 45 -5.44 6.71 -23.04
C LEU A 45 -6.40 6.32 -21.90
N VAL A 46 -6.16 6.80 -20.69
CA VAL A 46 -6.97 6.49 -19.49
C VAL A 46 -8.05 7.56 -19.24
N GLY A 47 -7.92 8.74 -19.87
CA GLY A 47 -8.84 9.87 -19.72
C GLY A 47 -8.13 11.22 -19.79
N THR A 48 -8.93 12.27 -19.70
CA THR A 48 -8.45 13.65 -19.67
C THR A 48 -8.15 14.06 -18.23
N PHE A 49 -6.92 14.49 -17.98
CA PHE A 49 -6.51 15.06 -16.69
C PHE A 49 -6.49 16.57 -16.78
N GLU A 50 -7.23 17.22 -15.90
CA GLU A 50 -7.25 18.67 -15.78
C GLU A 50 -6.40 19.11 -14.58
N SER A 51 -5.73 20.26 -14.72
CA SER A 51 -4.89 20.80 -13.62
C SER A 51 -5.67 21.26 -12.40
N GLY A 52 -6.99 21.49 -12.55
CA GLY A 52 -7.86 21.95 -11.48
C GLY A 52 -7.37 23.24 -10.83
N ALA A 53 -7.06 23.19 -9.54
CA ALA A 53 -6.53 24.32 -8.78
C ALA A 53 -5.00 24.54 -8.96
N PHE A 54 -4.31 23.64 -9.66
CA PHE A 54 -2.88 23.74 -9.90
C PHE A 54 -2.56 24.60 -11.15
N SER A 55 -1.38 25.19 -11.21
CA SER A 55 -0.95 26.05 -12.30
C SER A 55 -0.89 25.34 -13.66
N ASN A 56 -0.57 24.05 -13.67
CA ASN A 56 -0.47 23.22 -14.86
C ASN A 56 -0.67 21.73 -14.50
N VAL A 57 -0.88 20.91 -15.54
CA VAL A 57 -1.11 19.45 -15.36
C VAL A 57 0.12 18.77 -14.77
N GLN A 58 1.33 19.20 -15.09
CA GLN A 58 2.54 18.59 -14.55
C GLN A 58 2.63 18.76 -13.02
N THR A 59 2.30 19.94 -12.49
CA THR A 59 2.26 20.20 -11.04
C THR A 59 1.18 19.36 -10.35
N TYR A 60 0.01 19.25 -10.96
CA TYR A 60 -1.07 18.36 -10.48
C TYR A 60 -0.60 16.91 -10.42
N MET A 61 -0.01 16.39 -11.50
CA MET A 61 0.52 15.03 -11.58
C MET A 61 1.65 14.78 -10.57
N HIS A 62 2.53 15.76 -10.36
CA HIS A 62 3.56 15.67 -9.34
C HIS A 62 2.95 15.52 -7.95
N ALA A 63 1.97 16.35 -7.59
CA ALA A 63 1.26 16.24 -6.32
C ALA A 63 0.56 14.87 -6.18
N LEU A 64 -0.16 14.44 -7.21
CA LEU A 64 -0.90 13.19 -7.25
C LEU A 64 0.01 11.97 -7.05
N PHE A 65 1.04 11.82 -7.89
CA PHE A 65 1.94 10.66 -7.83
C PHE A 65 2.80 10.65 -6.58
N THR A 66 3.17 11.81 -6.04
CA THR A 66 3.84 11.89 -4.74
C THR A 66 2.96 11.29 -3.64
N LYS A 67 1.68 11.66 -3.55
CA LYS A 67 0.77 11.12 -2.53
C LYS A 67 0.49 9.64 -2.74
N ILE A 68 0.27 9.20 -3.99
CA ILE A 68 0.11 7.78 -4.32
C ILE A 68 1.34 6.99 -3.88
N THR A 69 2.54 7.46 -4.16
CA THR A 69 3.79 6.80 -3.75
C THR A 69 3.87 6.62 -2.24
N PHE A 70 3.56 7.64 -1.46
CA PHE A 70 3.56 7.54 0.00
C PHE A 70 2.46 6.62 0.54
N VAL A 71 1.27 6.62 -0.05
CA VAL A 71 0.19 5.69 0.30
C VAL A 71 0.62 4.25 0.02
N VAL A 72 1.23 3.98 -1.14
CA VAL A 72 1.74 2.64 -1.47
C VAL A 72 2.83 2.20 -0.49
N LEU A 73 3.82 3.05 -0.21
CA LEU A 73 4.91 2.72 0.71
C LEU A 73 4.42 2.45 2.13
N THR A 74 3.58 3.33 2.68
CA THR A 74 3.04 3.16 4.04
C THR A 74 2.08 1.98 4.13
N GLY A 75 1.27 1.75 3.08
CA GLY A 75 0.39 0.60 2.97
C GLY A 75 1.16 -0.73 2.93
N LEU A 76 2.20 -0.82 2.11
CA LEU A 76 3.09 -1.99 2.06
C LEU A 76 3.78 -2.22 3.40
N TRP A 77 4.29 -1.15 4.02
CA TRP A 77 4.93 -1.25 5.33
C TRP A 77 3.97 -1.78 6.39
N PHE A 78 2.74 -1.28 6.44
CA PHE A 78 1.70 -1.78 7.35
C PHE A 78 1.41 -3.27 7.11
N LEU A 79 1.25 -3.70 5.86
CA LEU A 79 0.92 -5.09 5.52
C LEU A 79 2.08 -6.06 5.76
N THR A 80 3.33 -5.62 5.60
CA THR A 80 4.51 -6.46 5.78
C THR A 80 4.98 -6.53 7.23
N SER A 81 4.69 -5.52 8.04
CA SER A 81 5.08 -5.48 9.45
C SER A 81 4.27 -6.49 10.27
N SER A 82 4.96 -7.30 11.07
CA SER A 82 4.36 -8.26 12.01
C SER A 82 4.38 -7.79 13.46
N LYS A 83 4.95 -6.62 13.75
CA LYS A 83 5.13 -6.09 15.10
C LYS A 83 3.83 -5.44 15.62
N TRP A 84 3.66 -5.43 16.95
CA TRP A 84 2.48 -4.82 17.59
C TRP A 84 2.33 -3.33 17.26
N TRP A 85 3.43 -2.60 17.12
CA TRP A 85 3.45 -1.17 16.79
C TRP A 85 3.06 -0.86 15.32
N ARG A 86 2.81 -1.86 14.48
CA ARG A 86 2.38 -1.65 13.07
C ARG A 86 1.17 -0.74 12.95
N TYR A 87 0.29 -0.73 13.96
CA TYR A 87 -0.89 0.14 13.95
C TYR A 87 -0.53 1.63 14.00
N ALA A 88 0.65 2.00 14.51
CA ALA A 88 1.15 3.36 14.44
C ALA A 88 1.40 3.84 12.99
N ILE A 89 1.63 2.91 12.05
CA ILE A 89 1.80 3.22 10.62
C ILE A 89 0.47 3.70 9.99
N LEU A 90 -0.67 3.33 10.58
CA LEU A 90 -1.97 3.80 10.11
C LEU A 90 -2.12 5.32 10.24
N VAL A 91 -1.42 5.96 11.17
CA VAL A 91 -1.47 7.42 11.35
C VAL A 91 -0.93 8.15 10.12
N PRO A 92 0.35 7.96 9.68
CA PRO A 92 0.83 8.58 8.45
C PRO A 92 0.08 8.07 7.21
N PHE A 93 -0.35 6.82 7.18
CA PHE A 93 -1.14 6.27 6.09
C PHE A 93 -2.46 7.04 5.92
N THR A 94 -3.20 7.26 7.00
CA THR A 94 -4.45 8.06 7.00
C THR A 94 -4.19 9.50 6.54
N MET A 95 -3.10 10.09 7.02
CA MET A 95 -2.70 11.45 6.64
C MET A 95 -2.42 11.55 5.12
N PHE A 96 -1.73 10.56 4.53
CA PHE A 96 -1.48 10.54 3.09
C PHE A 96 -2.75 10.26 2.28
N LEU A 97 -3.67 9.42 2.78
CA LEU A 97 -4.97 9.21 2.15
C LEU A 97 -5.80 10.49 2.15
N PHE A 98 -5.81 11.22 3.27
CA PHE A 98 -6.49 12.51 3.36
C PHE A 98 -5.93 13.51 2.34
N GLN A 99 -4.60 13.63 2.27
CA GLN A 99 -3.94 14.50 1.31
C GLN A 99 -4.19 14.08 -0.15
N LEU A 100 -4.24 12.76 -0.41
CA LEU A 100 -4.55 12.22 -1.75
C LEU A 100 -5.99 12.56 -2.14
N SER A 101 -6.95 12.41 -1.22
CA SER A 101 -8.35 12.77 -1.48
C SER A 101 -8.51 14.26 -1.79
N GLY A 102 -7.77 15.14 -1.10
CA GLY A 102 -7.73 16.56 -1.37
C GLY A 102 -7.18 16.91 -2.76
N VAL A 103 -6.13 16.20 -3.20
CA VAL A 103 -5.58 16.38 -4.57
C VAL A 103 -6.58 15.93 -5.64
N ILE A 104 -7.31 14.83 -5.43
CA ILE A 104 -8.29 14.31 -6.39
C ILE A 104 -9.56 15.19 -6.42
N SER A 105 -10.01 15.66 -5.28
CA SER A 105 -11.21 16.51 -5.14
C SER A 105 -10.92 17.99 -5.43
N TYR A 106 -10.31 18.27 -6.60
CA TYR A 106 -9.84 19.60 -7.00
C TYR A 106 -10.92 20.70 -7.14
N LYS A 107 -12.14 20.44 -6.76
CA LYS A 107 -13.19 21.48 -6.60
C LYS A 107 -12.87 22.45 -5.47
N VAL A 108 -11.94 22.12 -4.59
CA VAL A 108 -11.54 22.93 -3.45
C VAL A 108 -10.37 23.82 -3.88
N LYS A 109 -10.60 25.10 -3.84
CA LYS A 109 -9.68 26.18 -4.30
C LYS A 109 -8.40 26.28 -3.46
N TYR A 110 -8.41 25.67 -2.25
CA TYR A 110 -7.27 25.57 -1.33
C TYR A 110 -7.26 24.19 -0.70
N MET A 111 -6.09 23.52 -0.68
CA MET A 111 -5.92 22.20 -0.04
C MET A 111 -6.27 22.19 1.46
N ASP A 112 -6.16 23.37 2.12
CA ASP A 112 -6.42 23.54 3.55
C ASP A 112 -7.94 23.64 3.87
N GLU A 113 -8.79 23.85 2.84
CA GLU A 113 -10.24 23.95 3.00
C GLU A 113 -10.98 22.62 2.77
N TYR A 114 -10.24 21.54 2.41
CA TYR A 114 -10.83 20.23 2.25
C TYR A 114 -11.23 19.68 3.61
N ASP A 115 -12.52 19.68 3.88
CA ASP A 115 -13.04 19.32 5.18
C ASP A 115 -12.75 17.85 5.50
N PHE A 116 -12.20 17.59 6.68
CA PHE A 116 -11.91 16.24 7.18
C PHE A 116 -13.15 15.35 7.08
N TRP A 117 -14.33 15.91 7.33
CA TRP A 117 -15.60 15.19 7.28
C TRP A 117 -15.98 14.69 5.89
N ASP A 118 -15.63 15.44 4.83
CA ASP A 118 -15.89 15.04 3.44
C ASP A 118 -14.98 13.89 2.99
N ALA A 119 -13.76 13.81 3.52
CA ALA A 119 -12.83 12.74 3.23
C ALA A 119 -13.10 11.45 4.02
N LEU A 120 -13.73 11.57 5.19
CA LEU A 120 -13.93 10.49 6.15
C LEU A 120 -14.69 9.28 5.59
N PRO A 121 -15.78 9.43 4.80
CA PRO A 121 -16.48 8.30 4.19
C PRO A 121 -15.63 7.50 3.19
N PHE A 122 -14.59 8.11 2.61
CA PHE A 122 -13.66 7.40 1.71
C PHE A 122 -12.51 6.75 2.48
N ILE A 123 -12.01 7.42 3.52
CA ILE A 123 -10.86 6.95 4.29
C ILE A 123 -11.24 5.79 5.21
N LEU A 124 -12.37 5.85 5.89
CA LEU A 124 -12.81 4.81 6.82
C LEU A 124 -12.92 3.40 6.19
N PRO A 125 -13.58 3.21 5.03
CA PRO A 125 -13.62 1.89 4.39
C PRO A 125 -12.22 1.35 4.06
N ILE A 126 -11.29 2.21 3.64
CA ILE A 126 -9.91 1.81 3.31
C ILE A 126 -9.18 1.35 4.58
N LEU A 127 -9.33 2.08 5.69
CA LEU A 127 -8.73 1.71 6.98
C LEU A 127 -9.30 0.39 7.51
N PHE A 128 -10.62 0.18 7.44
CA PHE A 128 -11.26 -1.08 7.81
C PHE A 128 -10.77 -2.24 6.93
N PHE A 129 -10.67 -2.02 5.62
CA PHE A 129 -10.15 -3.02 4.68
C PHE A 129 -8.68 -3.36 4.98
N MET A 130 -7.84 -2.37 5.27
CA MET A 130 -6.45 -2.58 5.68
C MET A 130 -6.34 -3.35 7.00
N GLY A 131 -7.18 -3.02 7.98
CA GLY A 131 -7.28 -3.75 9.25
C GLY A 131 -7.70 -5.20 9.05
N TYR A 132 -8.73 -5.43 8.24
CA TYR A 132 -9.20 -6.77 7.88
C TYR A 132 -8.11 -7.60 7.18
N LEU A 133 -7.46 -7.04 6.16
CA LEU A 133 -6.33 -7.71 5.47
C LEU A 133 -5.20 -8.04 6.44
N SER A 134 -4.84 -7.09 7.30
CA SER A 134 -3.81 -7.28 8.31
C SER A 134 -4.15 -8.41 9.28
N HIS A 135 -5.39 -8.46 9.77
CA HIS A 135 -5.87 -9.53 10.63
C HIS A 135 -5.81 -10.89 9.92
N ARG A 136 -6.32 -10.96 8.69
CA ARG A 136 -6.32 -12.21 7.90
C ARG A 136 -4.92 -12.72 7.60
N LEU A 137 -3.97 -11.82 7.31
CA LEU A 137 -2.57 -12.18 7.09
C LEU A 137 -1.90 -12.66 8.39
N SER A 138 -2.22 -12.04 9.54
CA SER A 138 -1.70 -12.43 10.84
C SER A 138 -2.16 -13.82 11.26
N VAL A 139 -3.46 -14.13 11.11
CA VAL A 139 -4.03 -15.45 11.44
C VAL A 139 -3.39 -16.54 10.59
N ARG A 140 -3.23 -16.32 9.28
CA ARG A 140 -2.54 -17.28 8.40
C ARG A 140 -1.09 -17.52 8.81
N LYS A 141 -0.38 -16.48 9.25
CA LYS A 141 1.01 -16.60 9.69
C LYS A 141 1.12 -17.42 10.99
N SER A 142 0.20 -17.21 11.95
CA SER A 142 0.15 -18.00 13.19
C SER A 142 -0.18 -19.46 12.92
N ALA A 143 -1.14 -19.75 12.04
CA ALA A 143 -1.48 -21.14 11.67
C ALA A 143 -0.28 -21.86 11.06
N ASN A 144 0.42 -21.24 10.11
CA ASN A 144 1.62 -21.85 9.51
C ASN A 144 2.75 -22.07 10.52
N THR A 145 2.87 -21.23 11.55
CA THR A 145 3.90 -21.40 12.59
C THR A 145 3.58 -22.59 13.47
N LEU A 146 2.30 -22.74 13.89
CA LEU A 146 1.85 -23.88 14.68
C LEU A 146 2.00 -25.21 13.93
N ASP A 147 1.66 -25.25 12.63
CA ASP A 147 1.85 -26.43 11.79
C ASP A 147 3.33 -26.83 11.70
N ASN A 148 4.23 -25.87 11.55
CA ASN A 148 5.68 -26.14 11.51
C ASN A 148 6.23 -26.62 12.86
N GLU A 149 5.77 -26.05 13.97
CA GLU A 149 6.16 -26.48 15.32
C GLU A 149 5.67 -27.90 15.61
N ALA A 150 4.42 -28.22 15.24
CA ALA A 150 3.87 -29.58 15.38
C ALA A 150 4.65 -30.63 14.53
N GLU A 151 5.03 -30.28 13.29
CA GLU A 151 5.85 -31.15 12.44
C GLU A 151 7.26 -31.37 13.03
N GLU A 152 7.85 -30.34 13.65
CA GLU A 152 9.17 -30.47 14.29
C GLU A 152 9.10 -31.33 15.55
N GLU A 153 8.05 -31.22 16.35
CA GLU A 153 7.84 -32.05 17.52
C GLU A 153 7.62 -33.54 17.15
N ILE A 154 6.77 -33.80 16.14
CA ILE A 154 6.56 -35.15 15.61
C ILE A 154 7.88 -35.74 15.13
N LYS A 155 8.68 -34.99 14.40
CA LYS A 155 9.97 -35.44 13.88
C LYS A 155 10.97 -35.76 15.02
N LYS A 156 10.97 -34.98 16.10
CA LYS A 156 11.81 -35.25 17.28
C LYS A 156 11.41 -36.56 17.94
N MET A 157 10.10 -36.78 18.18
CA MET A 157 9.61 -38.02 18.77
C MET A 157 10.03 -39.25 17.97
N PHE A 158 9.95 -39.21 16.64
CA PHE A 158 10.39 -40.35 15.81
C PHE A 158 11.92 -40.48 15.71
N SER A 159 12.72 -39.45 16.01
CA SER A 159 14.18 -39.53 16.00
C SER A 159 14.74 -40.09 17.30
N ASP A 160 14.01 -39.95 18.42
CA ASP A 160 14.41 -40.43 19.76
C ASP A 160 14.03 -41.90 19.98
N GLU A 161 13.24 -42.54 19.07
CA GLU A 161 12.86 -43.96 19.14
C GLU A 161 13.82 -44.87 18.33
N ILE A 162 14.86 -44.37 17.66
CA ILE A 162 15.86 -45.12 16.91
C ILE A 162 17.22 -45.01 17.58
#